data_c8365648dd05c83a640d0bcbef8506fe
#
_entry.id   c8365648dd05c83a640d0bcbef8506fe
#
_cell.length_a   1.000
_cell.length_b   1.000
_cell.length_c   1.000
_cell.angle_alpha   90.00
_cell.angle_beta   90.00
_cell.angle_gamma   90.00
#
_symmetry.space_group_name_H-M   'P 1'
#
loop_
_entity.id
_entity.type
_entity.pdbx_description
1 polymer ?
#
loop_
_entity_poly.entity_id
_entity_poly.type
_entity_poly.pdbx_seq_one_letter_code
_entity_poly.pdbx_strand_id
1 'polypeptide(L)'
;VLPGRACDEFLSGLEKLKLADGIPDFETLSADLQAITGWQVVATPGLVPDDVFFEHLANRRFPAGNFIRAADSLDYIEEPDVFHDVFGHVPMLAHPVFADYMEAYGKGGLRAEGLGALDHLARLYWYTVEFGLIETPKGLRLYGSGIVSSRAESVFALESPSPNRIGFDLERVMRTKYRIDDFQESYFVIPSFEALFAETYKDFGALYVALEQGPTHEAGAVLASDRVLHRGDRSYRAHSHAAVPAT
;
A
#
# COMPACT_ATOMS: atom_id res chain seq x y z
N VAL A 1 10.77 7.98 13.57
CA VAL A 1 9.79 8.72 12.74
C VAL A 1 8.39 8.13 12.91
N LEU A 2 8.22 6.80 12.90
CA LEU A 2 6.92 6.13 12.94
C LEU A 2 6.13 6.24 14.26
N PRO A 3 6.75 6.23 15.47
CA PRO A 3 5.99 6.46 16.69
C PRO A 3 5.20 7.77 16.63
N GLY A 4 3.88 7.69 16.92
CA GLY A 4 2.93 8.79 16.83
C GLY A 4 2.39 9.08 15.42
N ARG A 5 2.96 8.48 14.35
CA ARG A 5 2.48 8.59 12.96
C ARG A 5 1.86 7.31 12.43
N ALA A 6 2.50 6.16 12.62
CA ALA A 6 1.93 4.88 12.22
C ALA A 6 0.75 4.50 13.13
N CYS A 7 -0.18 3.69 12.60
CA CYS A 7 -1.30 3.17 13.36
C CYS A 7 -0.82 2.16 14.42
N ASP A 8 -1.64 1.95 15.45
CA ASP A 8 -1.28 1.08 16.56
C ASP A 8 -1.15 -0.39 16.08
N GLU A 9 -1.90 -0.80 15.05
CA GLU A 9 -1.86 -2.14 14.44
C GLU A 9 -0.50 -2.42 13.78
N PHE A 10 0.03 -1.45 13.01
CA PHE A 10 1.34 -1.56 12.40
C PHE A 10 2.45 -1.66 13.46
N LEU A 11 2.42 -0.79 14.48
CA LEU A 11 3.41 -0.79 15.56
C LEU A 11 3.34 -2.10 16.37
N SER A 12 2.13 -2.61 16.63
CA SER A 12 1.92 -3.91 17.28
C SER A 12 2.49 -5.06 16.45
N GLY A 13 2.32 -5.03 15.13
CA GLY A 13 2.89 -6.01 14.21
C GLY A 13 4.42 -6.01 14.24
N LEU A 14 5.04 -4.82 14.18
CA LEU A 14 6.50 -4.67 14.32
C LEU A 14 7.03 -5.29 15.61
N GLU A 15 6.35 -5.04 16.73
CA GLU A 15 6.75 -5.56 18.05
C GLU A 15 6.59 -7.07 18.13
N LYS A 16 5.42 -7.60 17.73
CA LYS A 16 5.13 -9.05 17.77
C LYS A 16 6.10 -9.88 16.95
N LEU A 17 6.48 -9.36 15.76
CA LEU A 17 7.36 -10.03 14.84
C LEU A 17 8.84 -9.62 14.99
N LYS A 18 9.17 -8.74 15.95
CA LYS A 18 10.54 -8.25 16.25
C LYS A 18 11.26 -7.64 15.04
N LEU A 19 10.51 -7.03 14.13
CA LEU A 19 11.05 -6.51 12.87
C LEU A 19 11.87 -5.22 13.03
N ALA A 20 11.83 -4.59 14.20
CA ALA A 20 12.68 -3.44 14.52
C ALA A 20 14.15 -3.81 14.83
N ASP A 21 14.43 -5.09 15.09
CA ASP A 21 15.75 -5.58 15.50
C ASP A 21 16.70 -5.86 14.31
N GLY A 22 16.18 -5.87 13.08
CA GLY A 22 16.92 -6.13 11.86
C GLY A 22 16.15 -7.00 10.86
N ILE A 23 16.85 -7.44 9.80
CA ILE A 23 16.27 -8.35 8.80
C ILE A 23 16.14 -9.73 9.43
N PRO A 24 14.92 -10.28 9.56
CA PRO A 24 14.72 -11.58 10.20
C PRO A 24 15.10 -12.73 9.26
N ASP A 25 15.34 -13.88 9.84
CA ASP A 25 15.30 -15.14 9.12
C ASP A 25 13.85 -15.44 8.66
N PHE A 26 13.67 -15.75 7.37
CA PHE A 26 12.31 -15.88 6.78
C PHE A 26 11.58 -17.15 7.27
N GLU A 27 12.28 -18.21 7.67
CA GLU A 27 11.64 -19.41 8.22
C GLU A 27 11.07 -19.10 9.60
N THR A 28 11.84 -18.42 10.44
CA THR A 28 11.40 -17.98 11.78
C THR A 28 10.26 -16.98 11.67
N LEU A 29 10.39 -15.96 10.81
CA LEU A 29 9.34 -14.97 10.57
C LEU A 29 8.04 -15.62 10.08
N SER A 30 8.14 -16.56 9.15
CA SER A 30 6.99 -17.31 8.62
C SER A 30 6.32 -18.15 9.70
N ALA A 31 7.07 -18.79 10.59
CA ALA A 31 6.52 -19.57 11.68
C ALA A 31 5.73 -18.68 12.67
N ASP A 32 6.28 -17.52 13.04
CA ASP A 32 5.62 -16.55 13.92
C ASP A 32 4.36 -15.98 13.26
N LEU A 33 4.45 -15.57 12.00
CA LEU A 33 3.33 -14.98 11.26
C LEU A 33 2.22 -16.02 11.00
N GLN A 34 2.58 -17.28 10.71
CA GLN A 34 1.65 -18.38 10.52
C GLN A 34 0.85 -18.67 11.78
N ALA A 35 1.49 -18.58 12.96
CA ALA A 35 0.82 -18.77 14.25
C ALA A 35 -0.21 -17.65 14.55
N ILE A 36 -0.01 -16.43 14.01
CA ILE A 36 -0.87 -15.27 14.26
C ILE A 36 -2.05 -15.23 13.27
N THR A 37 -1.77 -15.32 11.96
CA THR A 37 -2.77 -15.09 10.89
C THR A 37 -2.75 -16.15 9.79
N GLY A 38 -1.88 -17.14 9.86
CA GLY A 38 -1.73 -18.18 8.84
C GLY A 38 -0.93 -17.74 7.61
N TRP A 39 -0.29 -16.58 7.63
CA TRP A 39 0.55 -16.08 6.55
C TRP A 39 1.99 -16.58 6.63
N GLN A 40 2.67 -16.56 5.50
CA GLN A 40 4.09 -16.89 5.36
C GLN A 40 4.78 -15.85 4.46
N VAL A 41 6.07 -15.66 4.65
CA VAL A 41 6.91 -14.86 3.75
C VAL A 41 7.69 -15.82 2.84
N VAL A 42 7.71 -15.54 1.54
CA VAL A 42 8.41 -16.33 0.53
C VAL A 42 9.49 -15.45 -0.09
N ALA A 43 10.75 -15.88 0.01
CA ALA A 43 11.86 -15.18 -0.61
C ALA A 43 11.76 -15.24 -2.14
N THR A 44 11.89 -14.09 -2.79
CA THR A 44 11.97 -13.97 -4.25
C THR A 44 13.23 -13.23 -4.67
N PRO A 45 13.80 -13.52 -5.84
CA PRO A 45 15.02 -12.83 -6.29
C PRO A 45 14.76 -11.37 -6.74
N GLY A 46 13.50 -10.96 -6.85
CA GLY A 46 13.04 -9.68 -7.32
C GLY A 46 11.55 -9.70 -7.59
N LEU A 47 11.07 -8.76 -8.41
CA LEU A 47 9.67 -8.69 -8.82
C LEU A 47 9.22 -10.01 -9.47
N VAL A 48 8.05 -10.46 -9.09
CA VAL A 48 7.39 -11.64 -9.67
C VAL A 48 6.29 -11.19 -10.64
N PRO A 49 5.93 -12.01 -11.65
CA PRO A 49 4.77 -11.74 -12.51
C PRO A 49 3.48 -11.58 -11.71
N ASP A 50 2.52 -10.80 -12.24
CA ASP A 50 1.28 -10.47 -11.55
C ASP A 50 0.47 -11.71 -11.14
N ASP A 51 0.34 -12.70 -12.03
CA ASP A 51 -0.34 -13.96 -11.77
C ASP A 51 0.30 -14.72 -10.59
N VAL A 52 1.63 -14.76 -10.55
CA VAL A 52 2.41 -15.39 -9.46
C VAL A 52 2.22 -14.61 -8.16
N PHE A 53 2.25 -13.26 -8.22
CA PHE A 53 2.02 -12.39 -7.07
C PHE A 53 0.64 -12.63 -6.46
N PHE A 54 -0.41 -12.60 -7.30
CA PHE A 54 -1.77 -12.83 -6.83
C PHE A 54 -2.00 -14.26 -6.33
N GLU A 55 -1.38 -15.28 -6.96
CA GLU A 55 -1.43 -16.64 -6.46
C GLU A 55 -0.81 -16.76 -5.06
N HIS A 56 0.31 -16.09 -4.83
CA HIS A 56 0.91 -16.05 -3.50
C HIS A 56 -0.04 -15.43 -2.48
N LEU A 57 -0.56 -14.23 -2.74
CA LEU A 57 -1.47 -13.55 -1.82
C LEU A 57 -2.74 -14.37 -1.55
N ALA A 58 -3.34 -14.96 -2.59
CA ALA A 58 -4.54 -15.80 -2.48
C ALA A 58 -4.34 -17.04 -1.60
N ASN A 59 -3.10 -17.46 -1.37
CA ASN A 59 -2.70 -18.57 -0.53
C ASN A 59 -1.96 -18.15 0.75
N ARG A 60 -2.18 -16.91 1.20
CA ARG A 60 -1.54 -16.32 2.41
C ARG A 60 -0.02 -16.42 2.40
N ARG A 61 0.59 -16.20 1.26
CA ARG A 61 2.03 -16.09 1.08
C ARG A 61 2.37 -14.69 0.59
N PHE A 62 3.30 -14.03 1.25
CA PHE A 62 3.79 -12.72 0.83
C PHE A 62 5.16 -12.89 0.16
N PRO A 63 5.29 -12.64 -1.15
CA PRO A 63 6.58 -12.67 -1.83
C PRO A 63 7.40 -11.43 -1.39
N ALA A 64 8.60 -11.65 -0.91
CA ALA A 64 9.50 -10.59 -0.46
C ALA A 64 10.86 -10.72 -1.14
N GLY A 65 11.39 -9.61 -1.62
CA GLY A 65 12.73 -9.53 -2.19
C GLY A 65 13.79 -9.99 -1.19
N ASN A 66 14.80 -10.71 -1.66
CA ASN A 66 15.90 -11.23 -0.83
C ASN A 66 17.18 -10.40 -0.92
N PHE A 67 17.10 -9.18 -1.46
CA PHE A 67 18.20 -8.22 -1.54
C PHE A 67 17.89 -6.97 -0.72
N ILE A 68 18.91 -6.19 -0.38
CA ILE A 68 18.78 -4.91 0.30
C ILE A 68 19.38 -3.80 -0.59
N ARG A 69 18.72 -2.64 -0.59
CA ARG A 69 19.17 -1.45 -1.33
C ARG A 69 20.55 -1.01 -0.89
N ALA A 70 21.30 -0.40 -1.80
CA ALA A 70 22.58 0.20 -1.49
C ALA A 70 22.42 1.43 -0.56
N ALA A 71 23.48 1.78 0.18
CA ALA A 71 23.45 2.88 1.15
C ALA A 71 23.21 4.26 0.51
N ASP A 72 23.48 4.42 -0.77
CA ASP A 72 23.21 5.63 -1.55
C ASP A 72 21.78 5.70 -2.10
N SER A 73 21.00 4.64 -1.97
CA SER A 73 19.62 4.50 -2.46
C SER A 73 18.60 4.43 -1.32
N LEU A 74 18.95 4.93 -0.12
CA LEU A 74 18.10 4.80 1.09
C LEU A 74 16.77 5.55 0.98
N ASP A 75 16.72 6.67 0.27
CA ASP A 75 15.54 7.51 0.19
C ASP A 75 14.57 7.09 -0.91
N TYR A 76 15.06 6.43 -1.94
CA TYR A 76 14.26 5.94 -3.07
C TYR A 76 14.87 4.68 -3.67
N ILE A 77 14.01 3.70 -3.97
CA ILE A 77 14.36 2.48 -4.71
C ILE A 77 13.23 2.17 -5.68
N GLU A 78 13.60 1.88 -6.94
CA GLU A 78 12.63 1.56 -7.98
C GLU A 78 12.06 0.15 -7.80
N GLU A 79 12.92 -0.82 -7.47
CA GLU A 79 12.53 -2.20 -7.18
C GLU A 79 12.45 -2.41 -5.66
N PRO A 80 11.31 -2.91 -5.12
CA PRO A 80 11.15 -3.12 -3.68
C PRO A 80 12.19 -4.11 -3.15
N ASP A 81 12.87 -3.72 -2.07
CA ASP A 81 13.87 -4.52 -1.40
C ASP A 81 13.32 -5.19 -0.12
N VAL A 82 14.11 -6.02 0.53
CA VAL A 82 13.73 -6.70 1.77
C VAL A 82 13.28 -5.74 2.87
N PHE A 83 13.83 -4.51 2.93
CA PHE A 83 13.39 -3.52 3.91
C PHE A 83 11.96 -3.06 3.62
N HIS A 84 11.66 -2.69 2.38
CA HIS A 84 10.31 -2.31 2.00
C HIS A 84 9.33 -3.48 2.21
N ASP A 85 9.67 -4.66 1.70
CA ASP A 85 8.76 -5.80 1.72
C ASP A 85 8.51 -6.33 3.13
N VAL A 86 9.57 -6.52 3.93
CA VAL A 86 9.44 -7.12 5.26
C VAL A 86 9.06 -6.08 6.30
N PHE A 87 9.74 -4.94 6.35
CA PHE A 87 9.44 -3.90 7.33
C PHE A 87 8.15 -3.14 6.99
N GLY A 88 7.89 -2.88 5.71
CA GLY A 88 6.71 -2.11 5.28
C GLY A 88 5.42 -2.93 5.28
N HIS A 89 5.41 -4.12 4.71
CA HIS A 89 4.19 -4.91 4.53
C HIS A 89 3.90 -5.90 5.66
N VAL A 90 4.91 -6.65 6.12
CA VAL A 90 4.67 -7.80 6.99
C VAL A 90 4.05 -7.46 8.35
N PRO A 91 4.34 -6.30 9.00
CA PRO A 91 3.68 -5.93 10.24
C PRO A 91 2.16 -5.92 10.16
N MET A 92 1.61 -5.42 9.04
CA MET A 92 0.17 -5.38 8.84
C MET A 92 -0.45 -6.77 8.61
N LEU A 93 0.31 -7.74 8.10
CA LEU A 93 -0.16 -9.13 7.97
C LEU A 93 -0.34 -9.82 9.32
N ALA A 94 0.21 -9.28 10.41
CA ALA A 94 -0.08 -9.73 11.78
C ALA A 94 -1.44 -9.22 12.31
N HIS A 95 -2.13 -8.33 11.60
CA HIS A 95 -3.48 -7.86 11.92
C HIS A 95 -4.52 -8.72 11.18
N PRO A 96 -5.40 -9.47 11.87
CA PRO A 96 -6.26 -10.48 11.22
C PRO A 96 -7.13 -9.93 10.08
N VAL A 97 -7.79 -8.79 10.29
CA VAL A 97 -8.69 -8.21 9.28
C VAL A 97 -7.93 -7.75 8.04
N PHE A 98 -6.73 -7.16 8.22
CA PHE A 98 -5.89 -6.77 7.09
C PHE A 98 -5.32 -7.99 6.38
N ALA A 99 -4.95 -9.03 7.11
CA ALA A 99 -4.52 -10.31 6.55
C ALA A 99 -5.60 -10.96 5.68
N ASP A 100 -6.86 -10.94 6.13
CA ASP A 100 -8.02 -11.41 5.36
C ASP A 100 -8.28 -10.53 4.12
N TYR A 101 -8.12 -9.20 4.25
CA TYR A 101 -8.19 -8.28 3.12
C TYR A 101 -7.14 -8.61 2.05
N MET A 102 -5.90 -8.86 2.44
CA MET A 102 -4.81 -9.19 1.51
C MET A 102 -5.05 -10.52 0.78
N GLU A 103 -5.57 -11.54 1.47
CA GLU A 103 -5.98 -12.80 0.82
C GLU A 103 -7.11 -12.58 -0.18
N ALA A 104 -8.13 -11.80 0.20
CA ALA A 104 -9.26 -11.47 -0.68
C ALA A 104 -8.77 -10.65 -1.90
N TYR A 105 -7.81 -9.74 -1.70
CA TYR A 105 -7.18 -8.98 -2.77
C TYR A 105 -6.46 -9.92 -3.77
N GLY A 106 -5.67 -10.89 -3.29
CA GLY A 106 -5.03 -11.88 -4.13
C GLY A 106 -6.03 -12.69 -4.98
N LYS A 107 -7.10 -13.18 -4.35
CA LYS A 107 -8.20 -13.87 -5.06
C LYS A 107 -8.90 -12.96 -6.06
N GLY A 108 -9.02 -11.67 -5.75
CA GLY A 108 -9.55 -10.64 -6.64
C GLY A 108 -8.65 -10.42 -7.85
N GLY A 109 -7.32 -10.42 -7.67
CA GLY A 109 -6.33 -10.23 -8.72
C GLY A 109 -6.38 -11.30 -9.78
N LEU A 110 -6.41 -12.57 -9.36
CA LEU A 110 -6.56 -13.71 -10.28
C LEU A 110 -7.83 -13.62 -11.14
N ARG A 111 -8.91 -13.07 -10.60
CA ARG A 111 -10.14 -12.83 -11.37
C ARG A 111 -10.03 -11.62 -12.29
N ALA A 112 -9.41 -10.53 -11.81
CA ALA A 112 -9.24 -9.29 -12.55
C ALA A 112 -8.36 -9.45 -13.78
N GLU A 113 -7.33 -10.30 -13.70
CA GLU A 113 -6.46 -10.65 -14.83
C GLU A 113 -7.29 -11.23 -16.00
N GLY A 114 -8.15 -12.20 -15.71
CA GLY A 114 -9.05 -12.78 -16.73
C GLY A 114 -10.08 -11.80 -17.32
N LEU A 115 -10.29 -10.65 -16.68
CA LEU A 115 -11.24 -9.61 -17.09
C LEU A 115 -10.54 -8.37 -17.70
N GLY A 116 -9.20 -8.34 -17.77
CA GLY A 116 -8.44 -7.17 -18.25
C GLY A 116 -8.54 -5.95 -17.34
N ALA A 117 -8.80 -6.15 -16.03
CA ALA A 117 -9.10 -5.08 -15.07
C ALA A 117 -7.96 -4.82 -14.06
N LEU A 118 -6.75 -5.33 -14.33
CA LEU A 118 -5.60 -5.23 -13.42
C LEU A 118 -5.23 -3.78 -13.10
N ASP A 119 -5.27 -2.87 -14.06
CA ASP A 119 -4.95 -1.46 -13.85
C ASP A 119 -5.81 -0.83 -12.74
N HIS A 120 -7.10 -1.15 -12.70
CA HIS A 120 -8.01 -0.65 -11.68
C HIS A 120 -7.70 -1.26 -10.31
N LEU A 121 -7.39 -2.55 -10.29
CA LEU A 121 -7.04 -3.24 -9.05
C LEU A 121 -5.68 -2.78 -8.51
N ALA A 122 -4.70 -2.52 -9.39
CA ALA A 122 -3.41 -1.94 -9.01
C ALA A 122 -3.55 -0.57 -8.33
N ARG A 123 -4.50 0.28 -8.79
CA ARG A 123 -4.81 1.56 -8.14
C ARG A 123 -5.37 1.37 -6.73
N LEU A 124 -6.22 0.35 -6.53
CA LEU A 124 -6.71 0.00 -5.18
C LEU A 124 -5.54 -0.40 -4.27
N TYR A 125 -4.63 -1.27 -4.74
CA TYR A 125 -3.44 -1.64 -3.98
C TYR A 125 -2.60 -0.43 -3.61
N TRP A 126 -2.31 0.40 -4.61
CA TRP A 126 -1.48 1.60 -4.44
C TRP A 126 -2.03 2.53 -3.34
N TYR A 127 -3.30 2.88 -3.42
CA TYR A 127 -3.90 3.84 -2.49
C TYR A 127 -4.36 3.24 -1.16
N THR A 128 -4.24 1.93 -0.98
CA THR A 128 -4.54 1.26 0.30
C THR A 128 -3.30 0.60 0.88
N VAL A 129 -2.80 -0.46 0.27
CA VAL A 129 -1.70 -1.25 0.81
C VAL A 129 -0.39 -0.46 0.83
N GLU A 130 -0.11 0.32 -0.24
CA GLU A 130 1.12 1.09 -0.36
C GLU A 130 1.04 2.47 0.32
N PHE A 131 0.00 3.25 0.01
CA PHE A 131 -0.08 4.66 0.42
C PHE A 131 -1.35 4.98 1.21
N GLY A 132 -1.88 4.01 1.94
CA GLY A 132 -3.10 4.17 2.72
C GLY A 132 -2.89 4.91 4.05
N LEU A 133 -3.88 5.76 4.37
CA LEU A 133 -4.05 6.38 5.68
C LEU A 133 -5.32 5.85 6.36
N ILE A 134 -5.36 5.92 7.69
CA ILE A 134 -6.51 5.50 8.48
C ILE A 134 -6.93 6.59 9.48
N GLU A 135 -8.24 6.78 9.65
CA GLU A 135 -8.80 7.59 10.74
C GLU A 135 -8.73 6.83 12.07
N THR A 136 -8.24 7.49 13.09
CA THR A 136 -8.23 6.96 14.46
C THR A 136 -8.73 8.00 15.45
N PRO A 137 -9.11 7.62 16.68
CA PRO A 137 -9.43 8.60 17.73
C PRO A 137 -8.29 9.58 18.05
N LYS A 138 -7.05 9.23 17.68
CA LYS A 138 -5.85 10.05 17.86
C LYS A 138 -5.50 10.88 16.61
N GLY A 139 -6.40 10.97 15.62
CA GLY A 139 -6.19 11.61 14.31
C GLY A 139 -5.77 10.64 13.22
N LEU A 140 -5.32 11.17 12.08
CA LEU A 140 -4.86 10.35 10.95
C LEU A 140 -3.60 9.59 11.30
N ARG A 141 -3.50 8.35 10.81
CA ARG A 141 -2.33 7.50 10.97
C ARG A 141 -1.94 6.83 9.66
N LEU A 142 -0.67 6.46 9.56
CA LEU A 142 -0.10 5.72 8.44
C LEU A 142 -0.30 4.22 8.63
N TYR A 143 -0.63 3.51 7.55
CA TYR A 143 -0.53 2.04 7.53
C TYR A 143 0.06 1.51 6.23
N GLY A 144 0.10 2.34 5.18
CA GLY A 144 0.62 1.95 3.86
C GLY A 144 2.12 1.68 3.89
N SER A 145 2.54 0.57 3.28
CA SER A 145 3.92 0.08 3.28
C SER A 145 4.89 1.05 2.61
N GLY A 146 4.52 1.63 1.48
CA GLY A 146 5.32 2.65 0.79
C GLY A 146 5.56 3.89 1.63
N ILE A 147 4.58 4.26 2.47
CA ILE A 147 4.76 5.39 3.39
C ILE A 147 5.67 5.01 4.56
N VAL A 148 5.40 3.89 5.25
CA VAL A 148 6.12 3.54 6.49
C VAL A 148 7.56 3.12 6.23
N SER A 149 7.88 2.65 5.03
CA SER A 149 9.25 2.33 4.60
C SER A 149 10.02 3.53 4.01
N SER A 150 9.39 4.70 3.93
CA SER A 150 10.01 5.96 3.52
C SER A 150 9.95 6.99 4.66
N ARG A 151 11.12 7.42 5.14
CA ARG A 151 11.18 8.44 6.19
C ARG A 151 10.55 9.76 5.74
N ALA A 152 10.82 10.18 4.52
CA ALA A 152 10.35 11.45 3.98
C ALA A 152 8.84 11.40 3.73
N GLU A 153 8.32 10.32 3.13
CA GLU A 153 6.89 10.13 2.87
C GLU A 153 6.09 10.05 4.18
N SER A 154 6.64 9.40 5.22
CA SER A 154 5.99 9.31 6.55
C SER A 154 5.70 10.67 7.18
N VAL A 155 6.56 11.65 6.94
CA VAL A 155 6.36 13.04 7.40
C VAL A 155 5.43 13.78 6.42
N PHE A 156 5.71 13.69 5.14
CA PHE A 156 4.98 14.39 4.08
C PHE A 156 3.49 14.04 4.07
N ALA A 157 3.15 12.77 4.15
CA ALA A 157 1.77 12.28 4.08
C ALA A 157 0.87 12.86 5.17
N LEU A 158 1.40 13.14 6.37
CA LEU A 158 0.60 13.66 7.50
C LEU A 158 0.77 15.15 7.74
N GLU A 159 1.98 15.70 7.54
CA GLU A 159 2.33 17.04 8.03
C GLU A 159 2.41 18.08 6.91
N SER A 160 2.68 17.67 5.67
CA SER A 160 2.73 18.62 4.56
C SER A 160 1.33 19.19 4.26
N PRO A 161 1.22 20.50 4.00
CA PRO A 161 -0.03 21.09 3.52
C PRO A 161 -0.31 20.78 2.05
N SER A 162 0.66 20.21 1.32
CA SER A 162 0.62 20.09 -0.14
C SER A 162 -0.35 19.02 -0.67
N PRO A 163 -0.35 17.75 -0.16
CA PRO A 163 -1.21 16.72 -0.71
C PRO A 163 -2.66 16.82 -0.21
N ASN A 164 -3.59 16.33 -1.02
CA ASN A 164 -4.94 16.12 -0.56
C ASN A 164 -5.02 14.90 0.39
N ARG A 165 -5.96 14.94 1.36
CA ARG A 165 -6.38 13.78 2.15
C ARG A 165 -7.87 13.61 1.99
N ILE A 166 -8.27 12.52 1.35
CA ILE A 166 -9.62 12.27 0.86
C ILE A 166 -10.13 10.99 1.50
N GLY A 167 -11.36 10.99 1.99
CA GLY A 167 -11.98 9.78 2.51
C GLY A 167 -12.06 8.70 1.43
N PHE A 168 -11.76 7.46 1.84
CA PHE A 168 -11.76 6.31 0.94
C PHE A 168 -13.17 6.07 0.35
N ASP A 169 -13.21 5.85 -0.94
CA ASP A 169 -14.32 5.31 -1.72
C ASP A 169 -13.73 4.37 -2.77
N LEU A 170 -14.25 3.15 -2.87
CA LEU A 170 -13.66 2.10 -3.70
C LEU A 170 -13.58 2.50 -5.17
N GLU A 171 -14.70 2.94 -5.75
CA GLU A 171 -14.75 3.30 -7.17
C GLU A 171 -13.87 4.52 -7.46
N ARG A 172 -13.89 5.52 -6.56
CA ARG A 172 -13.06 6.71 -6.66
C ARG A 172 -11.57 6.39 -6.68
N VAL A 173 -11.14 5.49 -5.79
CA VAL A 173 -9.74 5.03 -5.73
C VAL A 173 -9.36 4.30 -7.00
N MET A 174 -10.16 3.34 -7.44
CA MET A 174 -9.89 2.53 -8.63
C MET A 174 -9.90 3.33 -9.94
N ARG A 175 -10.49 4.53 -9.94
CA ARG A 175 -10.46 5.48 -11.06
C ARG A 175 -9.28 6.47 -11.01
N THR A 176 -8.53 6.52 -9.91
CA THR A 176 -7.48 7.53 -9.72
C THR A 176 -6.13 7.02 -10.17
N LYS A 177 -5.49 7.73 -11.09
CA LYS A 177 -4.10 7.50 -11.47
C LYS A 177 -3.18 7.82 -10.30
N TYR A 178 -2.03 7.18 -10.22
CA TYR A 178 -1.02 7.40 -9.19
C TYR A 178 0.33 7.75 -9.78
N ARG A 179 1.25 8.20 -8.95
CA ARG A 179 2.65 8.48 -9.29
C ARG A 179 3.56 7.49 -8.59
N ILE A 180 4.61 7.06 -9.30
CA ILE A 180 5.64 6.16 -8.77
C ILE A 180 6.99 6.86 -8.57
N ASP A 181 7.15 8.08 -9.10
CA ASP A 181 8.41 8.80 -9.25
C ASP A 181 8.60 9.93 -8.22
N ASP A 182 7.61 10.19 -7.36
CA ASP A 182 7.63 11.25 -6.37
C ASP A 182 6.55 11.06 -5.30
N PHE A 183 6.49 11.95 -4.30
CA PHE A 183 5.44 11.98 -3.29
C PHE A 183 4.04 12.01 -3.88
N GLN A 184 3.11 11.36 -3.20
CA GLN A 184 1.73 11.31 -3.67
C GLN A 184 1.05 12.68 -3.59
N GLU A 185 0.27 13.02 -4.62
CA GLU A 185 -0.53 14.25 -4.66
C GLU A 185 -1.82 14.13 -3.85
N SER A 186 -2.29 12.91 -3.64
CA SER A 186 -3.46 12.59 -2.82
C SER A 186 -3.25 11.30 -2.05
N TYR A 187 -3.70 11.27 -0.81
CA TYR A 187 -3.81 10.08 0.03
C TYR A 187 -5.26 9.78 0.32
N PHE A 188 -5.63 8.50 0.26
CA PHE A 188 -6.98 8.07 0.64
C PHE A 188 -6.98 7.52 2.06
N VAL A 189 -8.04 7.87 2.80
CA VAL A 189 -8.14 7.63 4.23
C VAL A 189 -9.29 6.68 4.50
N ILE A 190 -8.99 5.46 4.94
CA ILE A 190 -10.01 4.49 5.33
C ILE A 190 -10.55 4.82 6.73
N PRO A 191 -11.84 4.54 7.00
CA PRO A 191 -12.40 4.73 8.33
C PRO A 191 -11.97 3.62 9.31
N SER A 192 -11.76 2.40 8.82
CA SER A 192 -11.23 1.26 9.56
C SER A 192 -10.79 0.14 8.61
N PHE A 193 -10.05 -0.86 9.12
CA PHE A 193 -9.69 -2.06 8.33
C PHE A 193 -10.91 -2.94 8.03
N GLU A 194 -11.89 -3.00 8.93
CA GLU A 194 -13.15 -3.70 8.69
C GLU A 194 -13.94 -3.08 7.54
N ALA A 195 -13.97 -1.74 7.45
CA ALA A 195 -14.62 -1.05 6.34
C ALA A 195 -13.90 -1.32 5.01
N LEU A 196 -12.57 -1.32 5.00
CA LEU A 196 -11.81 -1.69 3.81
C LEU A 196 -12.09 -3.15 3.40
N PHE A 197 -12.06 -4.08 4.35
CA PHE A 197 -12.32 -5.49 4.08
C PHE A 197 -13.76 -5.73 3.57
N ALA A 198 -14.74 -4.98 4.08
CA ALA A 198 -16.13 -5.08 3.62
C ALA A 198 -16.29 -4.77 2.13
N GLU A 199 -15.41 -3.95 1.54
CA GLU A 199 -15.43 -3.66 0.11
C GLU A 199 -15.13 -4.89 -0.76
N THR A 200 -14.41 -5.89 -0.23
CA THR A 200 -14.10 -7.13 -0.97
C THR A 200 -15.34 -8.00 -1.24
N TYR A 201 -16.44 -7.74 -0.56
CA TYR A 201 -17.72 -8.42 -0.78
C TYR A 201 -18.57 -7.82 -1.88
N LYS A 202 -18.17 -6.68 -2.47
CA LYS A 202 -18.88 -6.07 -3.60
C LYS A 202 -18.74 -6.92 -4.87
N ASP A 203 -19.69 -6.75 -5.78
CA ASP A 203 -19.62 -7.36 -7.11
C ASP A 203 -18.58 -6.62 -7.97
N PHE A 204 -17.35 -7.11 -7.95
CA PHE A 204 -16.25 -6.55 -8.74
C PHE A 204 -16.46 -6.71 -10.24
N GLY A 205 -17.21 -7.72 -10.69
CA GLY A 205 -17.54 -7.86 -12.11
C GLY A 205 -18.35 -6.67 -12.62
N ALA A 206 -19.43 -6.32 -11.92
CA ALA A 206 -20.23 -5.14 -12.24
C ALA A 206 -19.43 -3.83 -12.06
N LEU A 207 -18.59 -3.77 -11.04
CA LEU A 207 -17.73 -2.61 -10.79
C LEU A 207 -16.74 -2.39 -11.94
N TYR A 208 -16.07 -3.43 -12.45
CA TYR A 208 -15.13 -3.31 -13.57
C TYR A 208 -15.80 -2.80 -14.82
N VAL A 209 -17.01 -3.29 -15.14
CA VAL A 209 -17.80 -2.78 -16.28
C VAL A 209 -18.09 -1.29 -16.12
N ALA A 210 -18.45 -0.84 -14.91
CA ALA A 210 -18.67 0.57 -14.65
C ALA A 210 -17.40 1.41 -14.77
N LEU A 211 -16.25 0.86 -14.29
CA LEU A 211 -14.95 1.53 -14.36
C LEU A 211 -14.47 1.76 -15.80
N GLU A 212 -14.64 0.78 -16.68
CA GLU A 212 -14.29 0.89 -18.11
C GLU A 212 -15.10 1.99 -18.81
N GLN A 213 -16.37 2.16 -18.44
CA GLN A 213 -17.27 3.14 -19.06
C GLN A 213 -17.15 4.55 -18.50
N GLY A 214 -16.40 4.73 -17.43
CA GLY A 214 -16.29 6.00 -16.72
C GLY A 214 -14.93 6.70 -16.89
N PRO A 215 -14.83 7.95 -16.41
CA PRO A 215 -13.58 8.68 -16.47
C PRO A 215 -12.54 8.14 -15.50
N THR A 216 -11.25 8.29 -15.82
CA THR A 216 -10.16 8.25 -14.86
C THR A 216 -9.88 9.64 -14.33
N HIS A 217 -9.32 9.73 -13.13
CA HIS A 217 -8.97 10.98 -12.47
C HIS A 217 -7.46 11.10 -12.30
N GLU A 218 -6.93 12.30 -12.46
CA GLU A 218 -5.54 12.57 -12.18
C GLU A 218 -5.25 12.47 -10.68
N ALA A 219 -4.00 12.15 -10.31
CA ALA A 219 -3.58 11.88 -8.93
C ALA A 219 -3.93 12.99 -7.94
N GLY A 220 -3.83 14.26 -8.38
CA GLY A 220 -4.15 15.43 -7.56
C GLY A 220 -5.60 15.94 -7.71
N ALA A 221 -6.48 15.23 -8.44
CA ALA A 221 -7.86 15.68 -8.64
C ALA A 221 -8.68 15.58 -7.35
N VAL A 222 -9.49 16.60 -7.09
CA VAL A 222 -10.49 16.62 -6.02
C VAL A 222 -11.87 16.83 -6.63
N LEU A 223 -12.76 15.87 -6.44
CA LEU A 223 -14.11 15.88 -6.99
C LEU A 223 -15.13 16.53 -6.03
N ALA A 224 -16.25 16.97 -6.56
CA ALA A 224 -17.33 17.51 -5.74
C ALA A 224 -17.96 16.45 -4.81
N SER A 225 -17.86 15.17 -5.18
CA SER A 225 -18.35 14.03 -4.39
C SER A 225 -17.38 13.59 -3.30
N ASP A 226 -16.11 14.05 -3.32
CA ASP A 226 -15.11 13.61 -2.36
C ASP A 226 -15.41 14.09 -0.93
N ARG A 227 -15.28 13.20 0.04
CA ARG A 227 -15.18 13.57 1.46
C ARG A 227 -13.77 14.08 1.74
N VAL A 228 -13.56 15.37 1.61
CA VAL A 228 -12.24 16.00 1.76
C VAL A 228 -11.94 16.25 3.24
N LEU A 229 -10.93 15.55 3.79
CA LEU A 229 -10.42 15.79 5.13
C LEU A 229 -9.41 16.95 5.16
N HIS A 230 -8.60 17.04 4.11
CA HIS A 230 -7.68 18.15 3.87
C HIS A 230 -7.54 18.39 2.37
N ARG A 231 -7.78 19.63 1.96
CA ARG A 231 -7.51 20.06 0.58
C ARG A 231 -6.10 20.59 0.49
N GLY A 232 -5.26 19.92 -0.30
CA GLY A 232 -3.88 20.30 -0.52
C GLY A 232 -3.74 21.65 -1.21
N ASP A 233 -2.76 22.43 -0.79
CA ASP A 233 -2.40 23.71 -1.41
C ASP A 233 -1.47 23.56 -2.63
N ARG A 234 -1.00 22.33 -2.91
CA ARG A 234 -0.09 21.99 -4.01
C ARG A 234 1.22 22.82 -3.97
N SER A 235 1.66 23.19 -2.78
CA SER A 235 2.88 23.99 -2.60
C SER A 235 4.16 23.19 -2.87
N TYR A 236 4.14 21.86 -2.70
CA TYR A 236 5.26 21.00 -3.05
C TYR A 236 5.48 21.01 -4.57
N ARG A 237 6.74 21.18 -4.96
CA ARG A 237 7.17 21.05 -6.36
C ARG A 237 8.03 19.81 -6.47
N ALA A 238 7.63 18.86 -7.32
CA ALA A 238 8.45 17.70 -7.65
C ALA A 238 9.88 18.16 -8.01
N HIS A 239 10.86 17.50 -7.42
CA HIS A 239 12.23 17.68 -7.92
C HIS A 239 12.28 17.07 -9.31
N SER A 240 12.55 17.90 -10.34
CA SER A 240 12.83 17.36 -11.66
C SER A 240 14.10 16.52 -11.53
N HIS A 241 13.97 15.22 -11.41
CA HIS A 241 15.08 14.33 -11.67
C HIS A 241 15.46 14.55 -13.13
N ALA A 242 16.58 15.21 -13.35
CA ALA A 242 17.14 15.36 -14.68
C ALA A 242 17.26 13.96 -15.27
N ALA A 243 16.57 13.73 -16.39
CA ALA A 243 16.64 12.47 -17.11
C ALA A 243 18.12 12.13 -17.30
N VAL A 244 18.58 11.02 -16.71
CA VAL A 244 19.90 10.49 -17.01
C VAL A 244 19.87 10.13 -18.50
N PRO A 245 20.72 10.72 -19.35
CA PRO A 245 20.72 10.38 -20.77
C PRO A 245 21.09 8.90 -20.89
N ALA A 246 20.24 8.14 -21.59
CA ALA A 246 20.52 6.78 -21.98
C ALA A 246 21.82 6.77 -22.79
N THR A 247 22.87 6.12 -22.30
CA THR A 247 24.10 5.78 -23.02
C THR A 247 24.03 4.37 -23.54
#